data_3f42a3d4fd2b9fd789f22ef1d1e0e16d
#
_entry.id   3f42a3d4fd2b9fd789f22ef1d1e0e16d
#
_cell.length_a   1.000
_cell.length_b   1.000
_cell.length_c   1.000
_cell.angle_alpha   90.00
_cell.angle_beta   90.00
_cell.angle_gamma   90.00
#
_symmetry.space_group_name_H-M   'P 1'
#
loop_
_entity.id
_entity.type
_entity.pdbx_description
1 polymer ?
#
loop_
_entity_poly.entity_id
_entity_poly.type
_entity_poly.pdbx_seq_one_letter_code
_entity_poly.pdbx_strand_id
1 'polypeptide(L)'
;MTKIIVYSCVTNKYDNVEKTLLSSVGFAEDGVKFVLFTDSLANGAKSDIYKAKGSAITWELRPLLWRHSLCKRRTARFHKINSHMLNLDAECTVWVDGSQKLKPISLSRQLVTPLASRYSLASFKHPERICIYQEMQACRKLKKDNPLLMRNQINAYKTEGYPPYNGLVETACVFRKQTQQIAEFNKLWWDQISRYSFRDQLSFNYVAWKLKLEYGKIPGCRTSSQFFEFIPHGKSSP
;
A
#
# COMPACT_ATOMS: atom_id res chain seq x y z
N MET A 1 -11.65 -18.59 -12.04
CA MET A 1 -11.78 -17.57 -10.98
C MET A 1 -10.52 -16.71 -10.95
N THR A 2 -10.66 -15.40 -10.85
CA THR A 2 -9.52 -14.47 -10.75
C THR A 2 -8.74 -14.74 -9.47
N LYS A 3 -7.44 -14.98 -9.59
CA LYS A 3 -6.56 -15.13 -8.41
C LYS A 3 -6.27 -13.77 -7.81
N ILE A 4 -6.68 -13.54 -6.57
CA ILE A 4 -6.52 -12.29 -5.85
C ILE A 4 -5.63 -12.51 -4.63
N ILE A 5 -4.65 -11.67 -4.43
CA ILE A 5 -3.87 -11.64 -3.18
C ILE A 5 -4.03 -10.29 -2.49
N VAL A 6 -4.59 -10.31 -1.29
CA VAL A 6 -4.58 -9.19 -0.35
C VAL A 6 -3.30 -9.30 0.47
N TYR A 7 -2.49 -8.24 0.50
CA TYR A 7 -1.21 -8.35 1.18
C TYR A 7 -0.80 -7.07 1.91
N SER A 8 0.07 -7.24 2.89
CA SER A 8 0.65 -6.16 3.68
C SER A 8 2.10 -6.47 4.03
N CYS A 9 2.78 -5.48 4.60
CA CYS A 9 4.11 -5.66 5.18
C CYS A 9 4.22 -4.84 6.47
N VAL A 10 4.57 -5.49 7.56
CA VAL A 10 4.80 -4.84 8.85
C VAL A 10 6.16 -5.25 9.38
N THR A 11 6.98 -4.25 9.69
CA THR A 11 8.34 -4.42 10.21
C THR A 11 8.46 -3.80 11.58
N ASN A 12 9.28 -4.42 12.44
CA ASN A 12 9.64 -3.89 13.76
C ASN A 12 8.42 -3.61 14.64
N LYS A 13 7.36 -4.40 14.52
CA LYS A 13 6.12 -4.23 15.31
C LYS A 13 5.56 -2.80 15.21
N TYR A 14 5.78 -2.10 14.07
CA TYR A 14 5.32 -0.73 13.87
C TYR A 14 3.80 -0.60 13.98
N ASP A 15 3.08 -1.55 13.41
CA ASP A 15 1.64 -1.71 13.60
C ASP A 15 1.37 -2.91 14.52
N ASN A 16 0.36 -2.80 15.37
CA ASN A 16 -0.12 -3.96 16.14
C ASN A 16 -1.05 -4.79 15.23
N VAL A 17 -0.43 -5.62 14.39
CA VAL A 17 -1.17 -6.43 13.40
C VAL A 17 -2.17 -7.40 14.02
N GLU A 18 -1.97 -7.82 15.26
CA GLU A 18 -2.90 -8.69 16.00
C GLU A 18 -4.22 -7.96 16.28
N LYS A 19 -4.19 -6.63 16.49
CA LYS A 19 -5.38 -5.78 16.67
C LYS A 19 -5.94 -5.23 15.35
N THR A 20 -5.19 -5.32 14.27
CA THR A 20 -5.55 -4.77 12.95
C THR A 20 -5.77 -5.89 11.93
N LEU A 21 -4.85 -6.08 10.99
CA LEU A 21 -4.97 -7.04 9.89
C LEU A 21 -5.32 -8.46 10.35
N LEU A 22 -4.57 -8.98 11.32
CA LEU A 22 -4.74 -10.35 11.78
C LEU A 22 -6.03 -10.59 12.58
N SER A 23 -6.63 -9.53 13.15
CA SER A 23 -7.94 -9.60 13.80
C SER A 23 -9.12 -9.42 12.84
N SER A 24 -8.87 -9.31 11.54
CA SER A 24 -9.92 -9.15 10.53
C SER A 24 -10.89 -10.32 10.55
N VAL A 25 -12.17 -10.00 10.62
CA VAL A 25 -13.26 -10.99 10.56
C VAL A 25 -13.89 -10.84 9.18
N GLY A 26 -13.40 -11.59 8.22
CA GLY A 26 -13.89 -11.54 6.86
C GLY A 26 -14.46 -12.88 6.42
N PHE A 27 -14.93 -12.93 5.20
CA PHE A 27 -15.36 -14.17 4.54
C PHE A 27 -14.15 -14.85 3.88
N ALA A 28 -14.08 -16.17 3.96
CA ALA A 28 -13.27 -16.93 3.03
C ALA A 28 -13.92 -16.82 1.64
N GLU A 29 -13.14 -16.39 0.68
CA GLU A 29 -13.59 -16.27 -0.72
C GLU A 29 -12.69 -17.13 -1.60
N ASP A 30 -13.28 -17.94 -2.44
CA ASP A 30 -12.52 -18.74 -3.40
C ASP A 30 -11.69 -17.83 -4.31
N GLY A 31 -10.42 -18.17 -4.46
CA GLY A 31 -9.46 -17.39 -5.25
C GLY A 31 -8.88 -16.17 -4.52
N VAL A 32 -9.26 -15.87 -3.26
CA VAL A 32 -8.68 -14.79 -2.45
C VAL A 32 -7.76 -15.36 -1.38
N LYS A 33 -6.49 -14.93 -1.39
CA LYS A 33 -5.48 -15.27 -0.39
C LYS A 33 -4.99 -14.02 0.34
N PHE A 34 -4.53 -14.21 1.58
CA PHE A 34 -4.04 -13.12 2.43
C PHE A 34 -2.59 -13.39 2.80
N VAL A 35 -1.69 -12.44 2.55
CA VAL A 35 -0.25 -12.56 2.77
C VAL A 35 0.26 -11.38 3.61
N LEU A 36 0.96 -11.67 4.69
CA LEU A 36 1.64 -10.67 5.51
C LEU A 36 3.15 -10.91 5.49
N PHE A 37 3.89 -9.98 4.92
CA PHE A 37 5.35 -9.96 5.04
C PHE A 37 5.75 -9.34 6.38
N THR A 38 6.61 -10.03 7.13
CA THR A 38 6.99 -9.60 8.47
C THR A 38 8.40 -10.05 8.84
N ASP A 39 9.04 -9.32 9.76
CA ASP A 39 10.30 -9.69 10.39
C ASP A 39 10.10 -10.42 11.74
N SER A 40 8.86 -10.72 12.10
CA SER A 40 8.50 -11.38 13.36
C SER A 40 8.37 -12.92 13.25
N LEU A 41 8.72 -13.51 12.11
CA LEU A 41 8.77 -14.96 11.98
C LEU A 41 9.91 -15.55 12.80
N ALA A 42 9.71 -16.77 13.32
CA ALA A 42 10.76 -17.53 13.96
C ALA A 42 11.99 -17.68 13.03
N ASN A 43 13.19 -17.65 13.61
CA ASN A 43 14.44 -17.75 12.84
C ASN A 43 14.43 -18.99 11.96
N GLY A 44 14.61 -18.78 10.65
CA GLY A 44 14.65 -19.85 9.65
C GLY A 44 13.29 -20.34 9.13
N ALA A 45 12.17 -19.84 9.64
CA ALA A 45 10.85 -20.21 9.11
C ALA A 45 10.66 -19.62 7.70
N LYS A 46 10.25 -20.45 6.75
CA LYS A 46 9.94 -20.04 5.37
C LYS A 46 8.56 -19.38 5.28
N SER A 47 7.61 -19.79 6.09
CA SER A 47 6.28 -19.21 6.24
C SER A 47 5.63 -19.72 7.50
N ASP A 48 4.56 -19.08 7.94
CA ASP A 48 3.69 -19.51 9.02
C ASP A 48 2.25 -19.16 8.66
N ILE A 49 1.29 -19.78 9.35
CA ILE A 49 -0.14 -19.60 9.12
C ILE A 49 -0.78 -19.02 10.38
N TYR A 50 -1.46 -17.90 10.20
CA TYR A 50 -2.20 -17.27 11.29
C TYR A 50 -3.69 -17.18 10.96
N LYS A 51 -4.52 -17.63 11.89
CA LYS A 51 -5.97 -17.50 11.84
C LYS A 51 -6.49 -17.00 13.18
N ALA A 52 -7.13 -15.84 13.18
CA ALA A 52 -7.76 -15.32 14.39
C ALA A 52 -8.98 -16.16 14.80
N LYS A 53 -9.24 -16.27 16.10
CA LYS A 53 -10.43 -16.97 16.62
C LYS A 53 -11.69 -16.31 16.04
N GLY A 54 -12.57 -17.11 15.45
CA GLY A 54 -13.81 -16.64 14.83
C GLY A 54 -13.65 -16.00 13.46
N SER A 55 -12.43 -15.94 12.88
CA SER A 55 -12.21 -15.45 11.53
C SER A 55 -12.31 -16.58 10.50
N ALA A 56 -12.90 -16.28 9.34
CA ALA A 56 -12.79 -17.13 8.16
C ALA A 56 -11.52 -16.84 7.34
N ILE A 57 -10.85 -15.70 7.60
CA ILE A 57 -9.60 -15.32 6.93
C ILE A 57 -8.41 -16.03 7.56
N THR A 58 -7.58 -16.61 6.71
CA THR A 58 -6.28 -17.18 7.08
C THR A 58 -5.18 -16.37 6.42
N TRP A 59 -4.25 -15.84 7.22
CA TRP A 59 -3.08 -15.12 6.76
C TRP A 59 -1.88 -16.04 6.63
N GLU A 60 -1.24 -16.03 5.48
CA GLU A 60 0.08 -16.60 5.29
C GLU A 60 1.13 -15.56 5.68
N LEU A 61 1.90 -15.82 6.71
CA LEU A 61 3.02 -14.99 7.15
C LEU A 61 4.25 -15.38 6.35
N ARG A 62 4.89 -14.43 5.70
CA ARG A 62 6.09 -14.64 4.88
C ARG A 62 7.25 -13.77 5.38
N PRO A 63 8.50 -14.23 5.27
CA PRO A 63 9.67 -13.41 5.58
C PRO A 63 9.78 -12.24 4.62
N LEU A 64 10.46 -11.18 5.07
CA LEU A 64 10.79 -10.05 4.21
C LEU A 64 11.72 -10.47 3.07
N LEU A 65 11.35 -10.17 1.83
CA LEU A 65 12.16 -10.47 0.66
C LEU A 65 13.29 -9.45 0.42
N TRP A 66 13.15 -8.27 0.99
CA TRP A 66 14.14 -7.21 0.92
C TRP A 66 14.13 -6.37 2.19
N ARG A 67 15.32 -5.91 2.60
CA ARG A 67 15.50 -5.07 3.79
C ARG A 67 16.41 -3.89 3.47
N HIS A 68 15.98 -2.70 3.83
CA HIS A 68 16.86 -1.54 3.83
C HIS A 68 17.68 -1.53 5.13
N SER A 69 18.99 -1.37 5.03
CA SER A 69 19.91 -1.45 6.18
C SER A 69 19.59 -0.45 7.30
N LEU A 70 19.17 0.77 6.94
CA LEU A 70 18.98 1.86 7.89
C LEU A 70 17.52 2.35 8.03
N CYS A 71 16.62 1.97 7.13
CA CYS A 71 15.28 2.54 7.10
C CYS A 71 14.19 1.48 6.96
N LYS A 72 13.58 1.09 8.06
CA LYS A 72 12.49 0.10 8.09
C LYS A 72 11.26 0.55 7.29
N ARG A 73 11.00 1.87 7.21
CA ARG A 73 9.92 2.41 6.38
C ARG A 73 10.15 2.15 4.90
N ARG A 74 11.40 2.23 4.41
CA ARG A 74 11.74 1.84 3.03
C ARG A 74 11.57 0.35 2.80
N THR A 75 11.89 -0.49 3.78
CA THR A 75 11.59 -1.93 3.73
C THR A 75 10.11 -2.20 3.49
N ALA A 76 9.24 -1.58 4.28
CA ALA A 76 7.79 -1.71 4.09
C ALA A 76 7.33 -1.13 2.73
N ARG A 77 7.89 0.00 2.29
CA ARG A 77 7.58 0.59 0.97
C ARG A 77 8.03 -0.29 -0.19
N PHE A 78 9.15 -1.00 -0.07
CA PHE A 78 9.56 -1.97 -1.08
C PHE A 78 8.48 -3.02 -1.30
N HIS A 79 8.00 -3.65 -0.23
CA HIS A 79 6.94 -4.67 -0.32
C HIS A 79 5.61 -4.06 -0.81
N LYS A 80 5.27 -2.85 -0.39
CA LYS A 80 4.08 -2.16 -0.88
C LYS A 80 4.09 -1.93 -2.38
N ILE A 81 5.22 -1.48 -2.90
CA ILE A 81 5.33 -0.98 -4.27
C ILE A 81 5.63 -2.10 -5.26
N ASN A 82 6.53 -3.00 -4.93
CA ASN A 82 7.07 -3.99 -5.87
C ASN A 82 6.30 -5.31 -5.87
N SER A 83 4.96 -5.28 -5.93
CA SER A 83 4.12 -6.49 -5.96
C SER A 83 4.55 -7.51 -7.02
N HIS A 84 5.07 -7.04 -8.16
CA HIS A 84 5.58 -7.86 -9.26
C HIS A 84 6.87 -8.64 -8.93
N MET A 85 7.54 -8.31 -7.81
CA MET A 85 8.78 -8.97 -7.36
C MET A 85 8.56 -9.88 -6.14
N LEU A 86 7.34 -9.95 -5.59
CA LEU A 86 7.07 -10.61 -4.32
C LEU A 86 6.65 -12.08 -4.46
N ASN A 87 6.80 -12.69 -5.63
CA ASN A 87 6.36 -14.07 -5.90
C ASN A 87 4.89 -14.31 -5.49
N LEU A 88 4.04 -13.33 -5.80
CA LEU A 88 2.60 -13.42 -5.59
C LEU A 88 1.97 -14.03 -6.84
N ASP A 89 1.56 -15.30 -6.75
CA ASP A 89 0.80 -15.97 -7.82
C ASP A 89 -0.64 -15.42 -7.85
N ALA A 90 -0.80 -14.26 -8.48
CA ALA A 90 -2.06 -13.52 -8.53
C ALA A 90 -2.25 -12.79 -9.86
N GLU A 91 -3.48 -12.70 -10.32
CA GLU A 91 -3.88 -11.80 -11.41
C GLU A 91 -4.09 -10.37 -10.91
N CYS A 92 -4.61 -10.25 -9.68
CA CYS A 92 -4.83 -8.98 -9.01
C CYS A 92 -4.23 -8.99 -7.61
N THR A 93 -3.69 -7.86 -7.19
CA THR A 93 -3.23 -7.65 -5.81
C THR A 93 -3.91 -6.46 -5.17
N VAL A 94 -4.15 -6.55 -3.87
CA VAL A 94 -4.63 -5.47 -3.03
C VAL A 94 -3.67 -5.26 -1.88
N TRP A 95 -2.91 -4.18 -1.92
CA TRP A 95 -2.13 -3.73 -0.77
C TRP A 95 -3.05 -3.11 0.28
N VAL A 96 -2.81 -3.42 1.53
CA VAL A 96 -3.50 -2.81 2.68
C VAL A 96 -2.47 -2.42 3.74
N ASP A 97 -2.48 -1.17 4.20
CA ASP A 97 -1.58 -0.71 5.27
C ASP A 97 -1.85 -1.46 6.58
N GLY A 98 -0.82 -1.69 7.39
CA GLY A 98 -0.87 -2.45 8.62
C GLY A 98 -1.84 -1.90 9.69
N SER A 99 -2.26 -0.66 9.58
CA SER A 99 -3.25 -0.01 10.45
C SER A 99 -4.71 -0.24 10.03
N GLN A 100 -4.95 -1.05 9.01
CA GLN A 100 -6.29 -1.36 8.54
C GLN A 100 -6.75 -2.73 9.04
N LYS A 101 -8.03 -2.85 9.37
CA LYS A 101 -8.71 -4.12 9.65
C LYS A 101 -9.77 -4.34 8.58
N LEU A 102 -9.82 -5.52 7.99
CA LEU A 102 -10.82 -5.83 6.97
C LEU A 102 -12.20 -5.96 7.61
N LYS A 103 -13.19 -5.36 6.99
CA LYS A 103 -14.59 -5.53 7.35
C LYS A 103 -15.14 -6.82 6.74
N PRO A 104 -16.22 -7.41 7.31
CA PRO A 104 -16.83 -8.66 6.83
C PRO A 104 -17.64 -8.45 5.54
N ILE A 105 -16.93 -8.20 4.45
CA ILE A 105 -17.50 -7.99 3.12
C ILE A 105 -16.76 -8.82 2.08
N SER A 106 -17.37 -9.06 0.93
CA SER A 106 -16.71 -9.71 -0.19
C SER A 106 -15.80 -8.72 -0.92
N LEU A 107 -14.48 -8.85 -0.72
CA LEU A 107 -13.49 -8.02 -1.42
C LEU A 107 -13.47 -8.31 -2.93
N SER A 108 -13.60 -9.57 -3.32
CA SER A 108 -13.62 -9.94 -4.75
C SER A 108 -14.75 -9.24 -5.49
N ARG A 109 -15.98 -9.35 -4.99
CA ARG A 109 -17.19 -8.80 -5.63
C ARG A 109 -17.32 -7.29 -5.51
N GLN A 110 -17.03 -6.74 -4.33
CA GLN A 110 -17.33 -5.34 -4.04
C GLN A 110 -16.18 -4.38 -4.31
N LEU A 111 -14.94 -4.87 -4.36
CA LEU A 111 -13.76 -4.05 -4.61
C LEU A 111 -13.04 -4.46 -5.90
N VAL A 112 -12.57 -5.71 -5.99
CA VAL A 112 -11.63 -6.12 -7.05
C VAL A 112 -12.33 -6.20 -8.40
N THR A 113 -13.44 -6.91 -8.53
CA THR A 113 -14.14 -7.08 -9.81
C THR A 113 -14.58 -5.75 -10.44
N PRO A 114 -15.21 -4.80 -9.71
CA PRO A 114 -15.56 -3.50 -10.27
C PRO A 114 -14.35 -2.66 -10.70
N LEU A 115 -13.23 -2.74 -9.96
CA LEU A 115 -12.01 -2.03 -10.33
C LEU A 115 -11.34 -2.69 -11.53
N ALA A 116 -11.21 -4.01 -11.51
CA ALA A 116 -10.55 -4.76 -12.56
C ALA A 116 -11.26 -4.65 -13.91
N SER A 117 -12.56 -4.41 -13.95
CA SER A 117 -13.29 -4.21 -15.22
C SER A 117 -12.89 -2.92 -15.94
N ARG A 118 -12.35 -1.91 -15.21
CA ARG A 118 -12.10 -0.57 -15.77
C ARG A 118 -10.65 -0.13 -15.66
N TYR A 119 -9.93 -0.54 -14.61
CA TYR A 119 -8.61 -0.02 -14.28
C TYR A 119 -7.60 -1.13 -14.01
N SER A 120 -6.34 -0.84 -14.28
CA SER A 120 -5.22 -1.71 -13.88
C SER A 120 -4.59 -1.28 -12.55
N LEU A 121 -4.86 -0.07 -12.09
CA LEU A 121 -4.37 0.54 -10.87
C LEU A 121 -5.49 1.33 -10.20
N ALA A 122 -5.63 1.26 -8.88
CA ALA A 122 -6.53 2.14 -8.13
C ALA A 122 -6.04 2.38 -6.70
N SER A 123 -6.42 3.53 -6.13
CA SER A 123 -6.16 3.86 -4.73
C SER A 123 -7.25 4.79 -4.20
N PHE A 124 -7.27 5.07 -2.89
CA PHE A 124 -8.16 6.08 -2.35
C PHE A 124 -7.82 7.48 -2.88
N LYS A 125 -8.83 8.31 -3.13
CA LYS A 125 -8.62 9.75 -3.25
C LYS A 125 -8.20 10.31 -1.89
N HIS A 126 -7.22 11.21 -1.86
CA HIS A 126 -6.87 11.90 -0.63
C HIS A 126 -8.07 12.77 -0.15
N PRO A 127 -8.50 12.66 1.12
CA PRO A 127 -9.74 13.32 1.58
C PRO A 127 -9.64 14.83 1.65
N GLU A 128 -8.45 15.39 1.90
CA GLU A 128 -8.27 16.83 2.20
C GLU A 128 -7.53 17.58 1.09
N ARG A 129 -6.65 16.92 0.35
CA ARG A 129 -5.74 17.56 -0.61
C ARG A 129 -5.84 16.95 -2.00
N ILE A 130 -5.57 17.77 -2.99
CA ILE A 130 -5.61 17.37 -4.41
C ILE A 130 -4.30 17.66 -5.14
N CYS A 131 -3.23 17.95 -4.40
CA CYS A 131 -1.97 18.41 -4.98
C CYS A 131 -0.78 17.88 -4.17
N ILE A 132 0.20 17.27 -4.85
CA ILE A 132 1.43 16.77 -4.18
C ILE A 132 2.25 17.92 -3.56
N TYR A 133 2.16 19.12 -4.11
CA TYR A 133 2.85 20.30 -3.57
C TYR A 133 2.27 20.71 -2.20
N GLN A 134 0.95 20.61 -2.05
CA GLN A 134 0.27 20.80 -0.75
C GLN A 134 0.61 19.68 0.22
N GLU A 135 0.63 18.42 -0.26
CA GLU A 135 1.01 17.26 0.56
C GLU A 135 2.44 17.39 1.09
N MET A 136 3.39 17.82 0.26
CA MET A 136 4.77 18.07 0.70
C MET A 136 4.82 19.09 1.84
N GLN A 137 4.06 20.19 1.74
CA GLN A 137 3.97 21.20 2.79
C GLN A 137 3.43 20.60 4.11
N ALA A 138 2.35 19.81 4.02
CA ALA A 138 1.78 19.12 5.17
C ALA A 138 2.79 18.12 5.79
N CYS A 139 3.45 17.32 4.96
CA CYS A 139 4.47 16.38 5.40
C CYS A 139 5.66 17.08 6.09
N ARG A 140 6.09 18.23 5.57
CA ARG A 140 7.15 19.06 6.18
C ARG A 140 6.72 19.60 7.55
N LYS A 141 5.51 20.19 7.64
CA LYS A 141 4.94 20.71 8.89
C LYS A 141 4.83 19.61 9.96
N LEU A 142 4.43 18.41 9.56
CA LEU A 142 4.27 17.26 10.44
C LEU A 142 5.56 16.41 10.61
N LYS A 143 6.71 16.88 10.12
CA LYS A 143 8.02 16.21 10.22
C LYS A 143 7.98 14.72 9.79
N LYS A 144 7.24 14.42 8.72
CA LYS A 144 7.00 13.03 8.27
C LYS A 144 8.20 12.36 7.61
N ASP A 145 9.14 13.14 7.05
CA ASP A 145 10.38 12.71 6.44
C ASP A 145 11.38 13.87 6.37
N ASN A 146 12.59 13.61 5.86
CA ASN A 146 13.62 14.62 5.65
C ASN A 146 13.12 15.74 4.72
N PRO A 147 13.07 17.00 5.19
CA PRO A 147 12.52 18.12 4.41
C PRO A 147 13.34 18.43 3.15
N LEU A 148 14.65 18.17 3.15
CA LEU A 148 15.51 18.38 1.99
C LEU A 148 15.19 17.38 0.89
N LEU A 149 15.03 16.08 1.22
CA LEU A 149 14.66 15.06 0.26
C LEU A 149 13.30 15.36 -0.37
N MET A 150 12.31 15.74 0.44
CA MET A 150 10.98 16.11 -0.06
C MET A 150 11.04 17.34 -0.97
N ARG A 151 11.84 18.36 -0.62
CA ARG A 151 12.02 19.57 -1.45
C ARG A 151 12.68 19.24 -2.78
N ASN A 152 13.76 18.46 -2.77
CA ASN A 152 14.47 18.07 -3.99
C ASN A 152 13.57 17.27 -4.92
N GLN A 153 12.75 16.35 -4.39
CA GLN A 153 11.74 15.59 -5.12
C GLN A 153 10.75 16.51 -5.85
N ILE A 154 10.14 17.43 -5.11
CA ILE A 154 9.14 18.34 -5.66
C ILE A 154 9.75 19.31 -6.70
N ASN A 155 10.99 19.76 -6.49
CA ASN A 155 11.67 20.60 -7.45
C ASN A 155 11.97 19.83 -8.75
N ALA A 156 12.42 18.59 -8.68
CA ALA A 156 12.61 17.74 -9.85
C ALA A 156 11.31 17.59 -10.65
N TYR A 157 10.19 17.32 -9.96
CA TYR A 157 8.89 17.17 -10.63
C TYR A 157 8.40 18.48 -11.30
N LYS A 158 8.65 19.63 -10.68
CA LYS A 158 8.37 20.94 -11.29
C LYS A 158 9.20 21.17 -12.55
N THR A 159 10.50 20.86 -12.49
CA THR A 159 11.41 21.00 -13.64
C THR A 159 10.97 20.10 -14.80
N GLU A 160 10.40 18.93 -14.53
CA GLU A 160 9.84 18.05 -15.54
C GLU A 160 8.45 18.47 -16.03
N GLY A 161 7.88 19.54 -15.50
CA GLY A 161 6.58 20.08 -15.92
C GLY A 161 5.37 19.41 -15.27
N TYR A 162 5.53 18.67 -14.15
CA TYR A 162 4.38 18.08 -13.47
C TYR A 162 3.42 19.17 -12.97
N PRO A 163 2.16 19.18 -13.42
CA PRO A 163 1.25 20.28 -13.14
C PRO A 163 0.77 20.28 -11.67
N PRO A 164 0.50 21.45 -11.10
CA PRO A 164 -0.20 21.54 -9.82
C PRO A 164 -1.65 21.02 -9.95
N TYR A 165 -2.24 20.62 -8.83
CA TYR A 165 -3.64 20.16 -8.74
C TYR A 165 -3.98 18.95 -9.62
N ASN A 166 -3.00 18.14 -9.97
CA ASN A 166 -3.17 16.93 -10.79
C ASN A 166 -3.60 15.70 -9.98
N GLY A 167 -4.41 15.92 -8.96
CA GLY A 167 -4.89 14.89 -8.05
C GLY A 167 -3.89 14.50 -6.96
N LEU A 168 -4.40 13.81 -5.95
CA LEU A 168 -3.62 13.19 -4.89
C LEU A 168 -4.33 11.94 -4.40
N VAL A 169 -3.59 10.86 -4.23
CA VAL A 169 -4.09 9.62 -3.65
C VAL A 169 -3.66 9.47 -2.20
N GLU A 170 -4.45 8.70 -1.43
CA GLU A 170 -4.09 8.18 -0.13
C GLU A 170 -3.84 6.68 -0.26
N THR A 171 -2.57 6.28 -0.23
CA THR A 171 -2.12 4.94 -0.60
C THR A 171 -2.28 3.88 0.51
N ALA A 172 -3.19 4.07 1.46
CA ALA A 172 -3.48 3.09 2.50
C ALA A 172 -4.05 1.77 1.94
N CYS A 173 -4.69 1.84 0.77
CA CYS A 173 -5.06 0.69 -0.04
C CYS A 173 -4.67 0.94 -1.49
N VAL A 174 -4.07 -0.05 -2.14
CA VAL A 174 -3.68 0.02 -3.57
C VAL A 174 -4.05 -1.27 -4.27
N PHE A 175 -5.00 -1.19 -5.21
CA PHE A 175 -5.36 -2.25 -6.12
C PHE A 175 -4.47 -2.22 -7.36
N ARG A 176 -4.06 -3.41 -7.85
CA ARG A 176 -3.28 -3.58 -9.09
C ARG A 176 -3.68 -4.86 -9.82
N LYS A 177 -3.77 -4.80 -11.16
CA LYS A 177 -3.59 -5.98 -12.00
C LYS A 177 -2.11 -6.29 -12.15
N GLN A 178 -1.74 -7.55 -12.25
CA GLN A 178 -0.36 -7.95 -12.49
C GLN A 178 -0.07 -7.95 -14.00
N THR A 179 0.16 -6.75 -14.55
CA THR A 179 0.48 -6.52 -15.97
C THR A 179 1.85 -5.89 -16.12
N GLN A 180 2.42 -5.97 -17.33
CA GLN A 180 3.71 -5.33 -17.65
C GLN A 180 3.68 -3.83 -17.38
N GLN A 181 2.61 -3.13 -17.77
CA GLN A 181 2.44 -1.70 -17.51
C GLN A 181 2.48 -1.36 -16.01
N ILE A 182 1.86 -2.21 -15.17
CA ILE A 182 1.90 -2.02 -13.71
C ILE A 182 3.27 -2.36 -13.14
N ALA A 183 4.00 -3.33 -13.70
CA ALA A 183 5.38 -3.59 -13.31
C ALA A 183 6.29 -2.38 -13.61
N GLU A 184 6.10 -1.70 -14.75
CA GLU A 184 6.81 -0.46 -15.11
C GLU A 184 6.44 0.69 -14.16
N PHE A 185 5.16 0.86 -13.85
CA PHE A 185 4.70 1.82 -12.83
C PHE A 185 5.37 1.56 -11.49
N ASN A 186 5.37 0.32 -11.02
CA ASN A 186 5.99 -0.05 -9.74
C ASN A 186 7.50 0.22 -9.73
N LYS A 187 8.22 -0.12 -10.81
CA LYS A 187 9.66 0.16 -10.95
C LYS A 187 9.95 1.65 -10.85
N LEU A 188 9.24 2.47 -11.60
CA LEU A 188 9.43 3.92 -11.56
C LEU A 188 9.01 4.51 -10.22
N TRP A 189 7.94 4.01 -9.60
CA TRP A 189 7.51 4.45 -8.27
C TRP A 189 8.54 4.10 -7.20
N TRP A 190 9.13 2.90 -7.26
CA TRP A 190 10.21 2.50 -6.37
C TRP A 190 11.48 3.34 -6.59
N ASP A 191 11.82 3.69 -7.83
CA ASP A 191 12.93 4.59 -8.13
C ASP A 191 12.76 5.94 -7.42
N GLN A 192 11.56 6.52 -7.44
CA GLN A 192 11.26 7.77 -6.74
C GLN A 192 11.44 7.63 -5.21
N ILE A 193 10.96 6.53 -4.63
CA ILE A 193 11.16 6.24 -3.20
C ILE A 193 12.64 6.05 -2.85
N SER A 194 13.40 5.44 -3.73
CA SER A 194 14.83 5.17 -3.52
C SER A 194 15.67 6.44 -3.56
N ARG A 195 15.39 7.33 -4.50
CA ARG A 195 16.14 8.60 -4.71
C ARG A 195 15.73 9.71 -3.75
N TYR A 196 14.43 9.76 -3.37
CA TYR A 196 13.85 10.88 -2.65
C TYR A 196 13.19 10.44 -1.34
N SER A 197 12.08 11.07 -1.02
CA SER A 197 11.30 10.77 0.17
C SER A 197 10.65 9.39 0.12
N PHE A 198 10.64 8.69 1.27
CA PHE A 198 9.85 7.45 1.42
C PHE A 198 8.33 7.71 1.53
N ARG A 199 7.89 8.97 1.45
CA ARG A 199 6.47 9.32 1.40
C ARG A 199 5.91 8.98 0.02
N ASP A 200 5.34 7.80 -0.09
CA ASP A 200 4.82 7.20 -1.31
C ASP A 200 3.73 8.04 -2.00
N GLN A 201 2.92 8.77 -1.25
CA GLN A 201 1.92 9.70 -1.77
C GLN A 201 2.52 10.88 -2.57
N LEU A 202 3.76 11.28 -2.29
CA LEU A 202 4.42 12.35 -3.03
C LEU A 202 4.79 11.96 -4.46
N SER A 203 4.88 10.67 -4.76
CA SER A 203 5.35 10.18 -6.06
C SER A 203 4.32 9.40 -6.87
N PHE A 204 3.28 8.82 -6.27
CA PHE A 204 2.29 8.03 -7.00
C PHE A 204 1.69 8.78 -8.19
N ASN A 205 1.12 9.96 -7.95
CA ASN A 205 0.45 10.75 -8.99
C ASN A 205 1.42 11.25 -10.07
N TYR A 206 2.65 11.62 -9.68
CA TYR A 206 3.70 11.98 -10.62
C TYR A 206 4.06 10.81 -11.55
N VAL A 207 4.23 9.61 -11.00
CA VAL A 207 4.57 8.41 -11.80
C VAL A 207 3.43 8.04 -12.74
N ALA A 208 2.18 8.09 -12.28
CA ALA A 208 1.02 7.85 -13.12
C ALA A 208 0.94 8.85 -14.29
N TRP A 209 1.18 10.14 -14.02
CA TRP A 209 1.23 11.19 -15.03
C TRP A 209 2.36 10.95 -16.06
N LYS A 210 3.57 10.63 -15.58
CA LYS A 210 4.75 10.40 -16.43
C LYS A 210 4.55 9.23 -17.40
N LEU A 211 3.87 8.18 -16.95
CA LEU A 211 3.53 7.01 -17.75
C LEU A 211 2.20 7.11 -18.50
N LYS A 212 1.50 8.24 -18.39
CA LYS A 212 0.14 8.44 -18.93
C LYS A 212 -0.81 7.29 -18.52
N LEU A 213 -0.63 6.80 -17.29
CA LEU A 213 -1.40 5.69 -16.73
C LEU A 213 -2.64 6.22 -16.00
N GLU A 214 -3.81 5.87 -16.52
CA GLU A 214 -5.07 6.10 -15.81
C GLU A 214 -5.19 5.18 -14.59
N TYR A 215 -5.75 5.70 -13.51
CA TYR A 215 -6.02 4.94 -12.30
C TYR A 215 -7.40 5.22 -11.72
N GLY A 216 -8.00 4.18 -11.15
CA GLY A 216 -9.30 4.25 -10.50
C GLY A 216 -9.22 4.85 -9.09
N LYS A 217 -10.38 5.28 -8.60
CA LYS A 217 -10.55 5.73 -7.21
C LYS A 217 -11.34 4.68 -6.44
N ILE A 218 -10.73 4.16 -5.37
CA ILE A 218 -11.44 3.30 -4.42
C ILE A 218 -12.42 4.18 -3.63
N PRO A 219 -13.69 3.78 -3.47
CA PRO A 219 -14.67 4.54 -2.70
C PRO A 219 -14.26 4.76 -1.24
N GLY A 220 -14.43 5.97 -0.74
CA GLY A 220 -14.04 6.36 0.62
C GLY A 220 -12.58 6.82 0.74
N CYS A 221 -12.04 6.73 1.94
CA CYS A 221 -10.65 7.04 2.27
C CYS A 221 -10.17 6.10 3.40
N ARG A 222 -8.95 6.25 3.86
CA ARG A 222 -8.36 5.42 4.91
C ARG A 222 -9.24 5.33 6.18
N THR A 223 -9.84 6.45 6.59
CA THR A 223 -10.65 6.56 7.82
C THR A 223 -12.14 6.40 7.58
N SER A 224 -12.59 6.42 6.33
CA SER A 224 -13.99 6.32 5.93
C SER A 224 -14.12 5.38 4.74
N SER A 225 -13.92 4.09 4.97
CA SER A 225 -13.99 3.04 3.96
C SER A 225 -15.08 2.02 4.30
N GLN A 226 -15.82 1.59 3.29
CA GLN A 226 -16.74 0.46 3.47
C GLN A 226 -15.98 -0.89 3.57
N PHE A 227 -14.72 -0.95 3.10
CA PHE A 227 -13.91 -2.17 3.03
C PHE A 227 -13.05 -2.40 4.26
N PHE A 228 -12.61 -1.30 4.90
CA PHE A 228 -11.63 -1.32 5.96
C PHE A 228 -12.05 -0.43 7.14
N GLU A 229 -11.66 -0.84 8.33
CA GLU A 229 -11.71 -0.05 9.55
C GLU A 229 -10.30 0.42 9.87
N PHE A 230 -10.12 1.71 10.06
CA PHE A 230 -8.84 2.29 10.46
C PHE A 230 -8.67 2.20 11.98
N ILE A 231 -7.61 1.54 12.39
CA ILE A 231 -7.19 1.46 13.79
C ILE A 231 -5.95 2.36 13.94
N PRO A 232 -6.06 3.47 14.70
CA PRO A 232 -4.91 4.35 14.95
C PRO A 232 -3.76 3.58 15.59
N HIS A 233 -2.53 3.96 15.22
CA HIS A 233 -1.34 3.47 15.93
C HIS A 233 -1.49 3.80 17.41
N GLY A 234 -1.37 2.80 18.29
CA GLY A 234 -1.23 3.07 19.72
C GLY A 234 -0.07 4.04 19.89
N LYS A 235 -0.18 5.00 20.84
CA LYS A 235 0.96 5.82 21.20
C LYS A 235 2.07 4.85 21.62
N SER A 236 2.97 4.53 20.71
CA SER A 236 4.25 3.97 21.09
C SER A 236 4.90 5.06 21.94
N SER A 237 5.08 4.77 23.22
CA SER A 237 5.95 5.57 24.07
C SER A 237 7.27 5.81 23.36
N PRO A 238 7.89 6.97 23.52
CA PRO A 238 9.04 7.42 22.77
C PRO A 238 10.21 6.46 22.83
#